data_306f787aebe3e4ee0898ce56a291b356
#
_entry.id   306f787aebe3e4ee0898ce56a291b356
#
_cell.length_a   1.000
_cell.length_b   1.000
_cell.length_c   1.000
_cell.angle_alpha   90.00
_cell.angle_beta   90.00
_cell.angle_gamma   90.00
#
_symmetry.space_group_name_H-M   'P 1'
#
loop_
_entity.id
_entity.type
_entity.pdbx_description
1 polymer ?
#
loop_
_entity_poly.entity_id
_entity_poly.type
_entity_poly.pdbx_seq_one_letter_code
_entity_poly.pdbx_strand_id
1 'polypeptide(L)'
;MKLKLIMALSVLTVAVLAGCNNAKSPDAVANDVAAAQKKAAENVADVRKDASKDNASATDKVDDKSKDLNNVEAKGAYDVALARADGNHKVALEKCDAVSGDARSKCKDMADADYNAAKTNAKASEMSTKQ
;
A
#
# COMPACT_ATOMS: atom_id res chain seq x y z
N MET A 1 -2.85 -31.33 -3.92
CA MET A 1 -3.38 -30.53 -5.05
C MET A 1 -2.39 -29.41 -5.34
N LYS A 2 -1.77 -29.42 -6.51
CA LYS A 2 -0.72 -28.45 -6.88
C LYS A 2 -1.41 -27.20 -7.46
N LEU A 3 -1.50 -26.13 -6.68
CA LEU A 3 -2.02 -24.84 -7.15
C LEU A 3 -0.92 -24.16 -7.98
N LYS A 4 -1.02 -24.28 -9.29
CA LYS A 4 -0.16 -23.54 -10.22
C LYS A 4 -0.59 -22.08 -10.22
N LEU A 5 0.18 -21.23 -9.53
CA LEU A 5 0.05 -19.79 -9.58
C LEU A 5 0.49 -19.32 -10.97
N ILE A 6 -0.46 -19.08 -11.86
CA ILE A 6 -0.20 -18.47 -13.17
C ILE A 6 -0.09 -16.96 -12.92
N MET A 7 1.16 -16.47 -12.78
CA MET A 7 1.44 -15.04 -12.90
C MET A 7 1.25 -14.65 -14.36
N ALA A 8 0.09 -14.10 -14.67
CA ALA A 8 -0.13 -13.40 -15.93
C ALA A 8 0.60 -12.06 -15.86
N LEU A 9 1.82 -12.04 -16.40
CA LEU A 9 2.57 -10.81 -16.64
C LEU A 9 1.91 -10.09 -17.81
N SER A 10 0.94 -9.21 -17.50
CA SER A 10 0.35 -8.31 -18.49
C SER A 10 1.39 -7.24 -18.83
N VAL A 11 2.15 -7.48 -19.90
CA VAL A 11 2.96 -6.43 -20.54
C VAL A 11 2.00 -5.41 -21.13
N LEU A 12 1.74 -4.34 -20.38
CA LEU A 12 1.08 -3.16 -20.91
C LEU A 12 2.04 -2.52 -21.92
N THR A 13 1.81 -2.76 -23.20
CA THR A 13 2.42 -1.98 -24.29
C THR A 13 1.82 -0.57 -24.22
N VAL A 14 2.54 0.33 -23.57
CA VAL A 14 2.23 1.76 -23.60
C VAL A 14 2.52 2.25 -25.00
N ALA A 15 1.48 2.45 -25.80
CA ALA A 15 1.57 3.20 -27.03
C ALA A 15 1.93 4.65 -26.67
N VAL A 16 3.19 5.02 -26.94
CA VAL A 16 3.68 6.40 -26.79
C VAL A 16 2.99 7.23 -27.86
N LEU A 17 1.85 7.81 -27.55
CA LEU A 17 1.29 8.91 -28.32
C LEU A 17 2.18 10.13 -28.06
N ALA A 18 3.02 10.45 -29.03
CA ALA A 18 3.80 11.68 -29.07
C ALA A 18 2.83 12.89 -29.10
N GLY A 19 2.57 13.43 -27.93
CA GLY A 19 1.74 14.62 -27.79
C GLY A 19 1.68 15.06 -26.34
N CYS A 20 2.40 16.13 -26.05
CA CYS A 20 2.35 17.00 -24.88
C CYS A 20 3.58 16.93 -23.96
N ASN A 21 4.24 18.06 -23.92
CA ASN A 21 5.54 18.40 -23.33
C ASN A 21 5.69 18.28 -21.79
N ASN A 22 4.82 17.54 -21.07
CA ASN A 22 4.86 17.50 -19.61
C ASN A 22 4.90 16.08 -19.00
N ALA A 23 5.09 15.04 -19.81
CA ALA A 23 5.30 13.70 -19.28
C ALA A 23 6.77 13.50 -18.87
N LYS A 24 7.00 12.89 -17.70
CA LYS A 24 8.34 12.47 -17.32
C LYS A 24 8.86 11.41 -18.30
N SER A 25 10.18 11.36 -18.50
CA SER A 25 10.77 10.31 -19.32
C SER A 25 10.50 8.92 -18.71
N PRO A 26 10.40 7.86 -19.54
CA PRO A 26 10.18 6.50 -19.02
C PRO A 26 11.22 6.08 -17.97
N ASP A 27 12.48 6.45 -18.17
CA ASP A 27 13.55 6.14 -17.20
C ASP A 27 13.37 6.90 -15.88
N ALA A 28 12.96 8.17 -15.95
CA ALA A 28 12.68 8.96 -14.74
C ALA A 28 11.50 8.34 -13.96
N VAL A 29 10.44 7.96 -14.66
CA VAL A 29 9.28 7.28 -14.03
C VAL A 29 9.70 5.95 -13.42
N ALA A 30 10.50 5.15 -14.13
CA ALA A 30 10.98 3.87 -13.61
C ALA A 30 11.80 4.04 -12.33
N ASN A 31 12.69 5.02 -12.27
CA ASN A 31 13.47 5.34 -11.08
C ASN A 31 12.60 5.82 -9.93
N ASP A 32 11.63 6.70 -10.19
CA ASP A 32 10.71 7.22 -9.17
C ASP A 32 9.82 6.10 -8.61
N VAL A 33 9.32 5.23 -9.47
CA VAL A 33 8.55 4.04 -9.05
C VAL A 33 9.40 3.12 -8.18
N ALA A 34 10.65 2.83 -8.58
CA ALA A 34 11.55 2.00 -7.79
C ALA A 34 11.85 2.62 -6.42
N ALA A 35 12.09 3.93 -6.37
CA ALA A 35 12.31 4.65 -5.12
C ALA A 35 11.06 4.65 -4.22
N ALA A 36 9.88 4.85 -4.80
CA ALA A 36 8.61 4.80 -4.07
C ALA A 36 8.33 3.40 -3.51
N GLN A 37 8.58 2.35 -4.30
CA GLN A 37 8.43 0.96 -3.85
C GLN A 37 9.38 0.62 -2.71
N LYS A 38 10.64 1.05 -2.79
CA LYS A 38 11.63 0.85 -1.71
C LYS A 38 11.17 1.53 -0.41
N LYS A 39 10.78 2.80 -0.49
CA LYS A 39 10.25 3.53 0.69
C LYS A 39 8.99 2.89 1.27
N ALA A 40 8.10 2.39 0.41
CA ALA A 40 6.91 1.67 0.83
C ALA A 40 7.26 0.37 1.58
N ALA A 41 8.22 -0.40 1.07
CA ALA A 41 8.67 -1.63 1.72
C ALA A 41 9.33 -1.37 3.09
N GLU A 42 10.18 -0.35 3.18
CA GLU A 42 10.82 0.08 4.43
C GLU A 42 9.76 0.49 5.47
N ASN A 43 8.79 1.33 5.07
CA ASN A 43 7.72 1.77 5.96
C ASN A 43 6.87 0.58 6.48
N VAL A 44 6.51 -0.35 5.60
CA VAL A 44 5.78 -1.56 6.01
C VAL A 44 6.62 -2.42 6.96
N ALA A 45 7.93 -2.53 6.75
CA ALA A 45 8.82 -3.28 7.63
C ALA A 45 8.90 -2.64 9.03
N ASP A 46 9.00 -1.32 9.11
CA ASP A 46 9.05 -0.58 10.37
C ASP A 46 7.74 -0.72 11.14
N VAL A 47 6.59 -0.52 10.48
CA VAL A 47 5.28 -0.69 11.12
C VAL A 47 5.07 -2.13 11.63
N ARG A 48 5.51 -3.13 10.87
CA ARG A 48 5.46 -4.53 11.32
C ARG A 48 6.34 -4.80 12.54
N LYS A 49 7.54 -4.21 12.56
CA LYS A 49 8.46 -4.35 13.69
C LYS A 49 7.87 -3.73 14.95
N ASP A 50 7.24 -2.56 14.84
CA ASP A 50 6.62 -1.90 15.97
C ASP A 50 5.37 -2.67 16.45
N ALA A 51 4.51 -3.13 15.53
CA ALA A 51 3.39 -4.00 15.86
C ALA A 51 3.83 -5.31 16.55
N SER A 52 4.97 -5.87 16.13
CA SER A 52 5.54 -7.08 16.80
C SER A 52 6.02 -6.79 18.21
N LYS A 53 6.62 -5.63 18.46
CA LYS A 53 7.03 -5.21 19.81
C LYS A 53 5.83 -4.97 20.72
N ASP A 54 4.79 -4.31 20.19
CA ASP A 54 3.56 -4.05 20.93
C ASP A 54 2.88 -5.36 21.32
N ASN A 55 2.82 -6.34 20.41
CA ASN A 55 2.30 -7.68 20.69
C ASN A 55 3.14 -8.42 21.74
N ALA A 56 4.47 -8.39 21.65
CA ALA A 56 5.34 -9.01 22.65
C ALA A 56 5.15 -8.38 24.03
N SER A 57 5.07 -7.05 24.10
CA SER A 57 4.82 -6.31 25.34
C SER A 57 3.44 -6.60 25.94
N ALA A 58 2.43 -6.87 25.09
CA ALA A 58 1.10 -7.28 25.56
C ALA A 58 1.10 -8.73 26.08
N THR A 59 1.91 -9.61 25.50
CA THR A 59 2.01 -11.03 25.90
C THR A 59 2.60 -11.18 27.30
N ASP A 60 3.53 -10.32 27.70
CA ASP A 60 4.15 -10.33 29.04
C ASP A 60 3.16 -9.97 30.18
N LYS A 61 1.96 -9.51 29.85
CA LYS A 61 0.92 -9.09 30.81
C LYS A 61 -0.31 -10.01 30.81
N VAL A 62 -0.11 -11.26 30.48
CA VAL A 62 -1.14 -12.19 29.97
C VAL A 62 -2.22 -12.63 30.97
N ASP A 63 -2.09 -12.52 32.28
CA ASP A 63 -3.08 -13.12 33.18
C ASP A 63 -4.41 -12.34 33.35
N ASP A 64 -4.48 -11.06 32.86
CA ASP A 64 -5.73 -10.28 33.03
C ASP A 64 -6.26 -9.63 31.72
N LYS A 65 -5.66 -9.89 30.54
CA LYS A 65 -5.83 -8.94 29.43
C LYS A 65 -6.01 -9.50 28.02
N SER A 66 -6.76 -10.58 27.85
CA SER A 66 -7.05 -11.09 26.48
C SER A 66 -7.69 -10.03 25.55
N LYS A 67 -8.47 -9.10 26.13
CA LYS A 67 -9.07 -7.98 25.37
C LYS A 67 -8.02 -6.96 24.91
N ASP A 68 -7.02 -6.68 25.73
CA ASP A 68 -5.96 -5.74 25.37
C ASP A 68 -5.08 -6.35 24.27
N LEU A 69 -4.83 -7.67 24.31
CA LEU A 69 -4.08 -8.36 23.26
C LEU A 69 -4.78 -8.25 21.89
N ASN A 70 -6.07 -8.54 21.85
CA ASN A 70 -6.85 -8.41 20.62
C ASN A 70 -6.84 -6.96 20.08
N ASN A 71 -6.91 -5.96 20.97
CA ASN A 71 -6.84 -4.56 20.57
C ASN A 71 -5.47 -4.17 20.01
N VAL A 72 -4.38 -4.65 20.62
CA VAL A 72 -3.02 -4.41 20.15
C VAL A 72 -2.80 -5.08 18.79
N GLU A 73 -3.24 -6.33 18.64
CA GLU A 73 -3.14 -7.07 17.38
C GLU A 73 -3.96 -6.41 16.26
N ALA A 74 -5.21 -6.04 16.55
CA ALA A 74 -6.08 -5.33 15.61
C ALA A 74 -5.48 -4.00 15.18
N LYS A 75 -4.93 -3.24 16.14
CA LYS A 75 -4.24 -1.98 15.85
C LYS A 75 -2.98 -2.22 15.01
N GLY A 76 -2.16 -3.19 15.34
CA GLY A 76 -0.96 -3.52 14.57
C GLY A 76 -1.30 -3.93 13.13
N ALA A 77 -2.33 -4.74 12.92
CA ALA A 77 -2.81 -5.12 11.60
C ALA A 77 -3.31 -3.89 10.82
N TYR A 78 -4.03 -2.99 11.46
CA TYR A 78 -4.48 -1.74 10.88
C TYR A 78 -3.31 -0.85 10.43
N ASP A 79 -2.32 -0.64 11.29
CA ASP A 79 -1.15 0.18 11.00
C ASP A 79 -0.34 -0.38 9.81
N VAL A 80 -0.18 -1.70 9.73
CA VAL A 80 0.44 -2.37 8.57
C VAL A 80 -0.39 -2.18 7.30
N ALA A 81 -1.72 -2.29 7.39
CA ALA A 81 -2.60 -2.10 6.24
C ALA A 81 -2.54 -0.66 5.72
N LEU A 82 -2.52 0.33 6.62
CA LEU A 82 -2.36 1.74 6.25
C LEU A 82 -1.00 2.01 5.59
N ALA A 83 0.09 1.48 6.14
CA ALA A 83 1.43 1.65 5.57
C ALA A 83 1.51 1.08 4.15
N ARG A 84 0.86 -0.06 3.90
CA ARG A 84 0.76 -0.64 2.55
C ARG A 84 -0.08 0.22 1.61
N ALA A 85 -1.24 0.70 2.08
CA ALA A 85 -2.10 1.56 1.28
C ALA A 85 -1.38 2.86 0.88
N ASP A 86 -0.68 3.49 1.81
CA ASP A 86 0.11 4.69 1.57
C ASP A 86 1.25 4.44 0.57
N GLY A 87 1.97 3.32 0.73
CA GLY A 87 3.01 2.94 -0.20
C GLY A 87 2.48 2.66 -1.62
N ASN A 88 1.39 1.92 -1.73
CA ASN A 88 0.76 1.64 -3.02
C ASN A 88 0.27 2.92 -3.69
N HIS A 89 -0.31 3.84 -2.93
CA HIS A 89 -0.75 5.14 -3.43
C HIS A 89 0.41 5.96 -4.00
N LYS A 90 1.53 6.07 -3.26
CA LYS A 90 2.74 6.75 -3.76
C LYS A 90 3.26 6.14 -5.06
N VAL A 91 3.33 4.82 -5.13
CA VAL A 91 3.73 4.11 -6.35
C VAL A 91 2.74 4.39 -7.50
N ALA A 92 1.44 4.42 -7.22
CA ALA A 92 0.42 4.71 -8.23
C ALA A 92 0.55 6.15 -8.76
N LEU A 93 0.76 7.13 -7.89
CA LEU A 93 0.98 8.53 -8.28
C LEU A 93 2.22 8.70 -9.17
N GLU A 94 3.34 8.04 -8.84
CA GLU A 94 4.54 8.06 -9.69
C GLU A 94 4.30 7.44 -11.07
N LYS A 95 3.50 6.37 -11.15
CA LYS A 95 3.09 5.80 -12.44
C LYS A 95 2.21 6.75 -13.25
N CYS A 96 1.35 7.53 -12.59
CA CYS A 96 0.52 8.51 -13.27
C CYS A 96 1.35 9.65 -13.91
N ASP A 97 2.56 9.89 -13.44
CA ASP A 97 3.45 10.87 -14.05
C ASP A 97 4.02 10.44 -15.41
N ALA A 98 3.85 9.15 -15.80
CA ALA A 98 4.18 8.68 -17.14
C ALA A 98 3.18 9.17 -18.22
N VAL A 99 2.02 9.66 -17.82
CA VAL A 99 0.99 10.20 -18.73
C VAL A 99 0.84 11.69 -18.53
N SER A 100 0.12 12.38 -19.46
CA SER A 100 -0.04 13.83 -19.45
C SER A 100 -1.49 14.24 -19.71
N GLY A 101 -1.79 15.51 -19.46
CA GLY A 101 -3.12 16.08 -19.70
C GLY A 101 -4.22 15.40 -18.87
N ASP A 102 -5.40 15.27 -19.41
CA ASP A 102 -6.58 14.68 -18.73
C ASP A 102 -6.36 13.22 -18.28
N ALA A 103 -5.53 12.47 -19.01
CA ALA A 103 -5.20 11.10 -18.64
C ALA A 103 -4.44 11.04 -17.31
N ARG A 104 -3.53 12.00 -17.06
CA ARG A 104 -2.84 12.11 -15.77
C ARG A 104 -3.79 12.44 -14.64
N SER A 105 -4.69 13.41 -14.84
CA SER A 105 -5.68 13.76 -13.83
C SER A 105 -6.54 12.57 -13.46
N LYS A 106 -7.14 11.89 -14.43
CA LYS A 106 -7.95 10.69 -14.19
C LYS A 106 -7.17 9.56 -13.50
N CYS A 107 -5.90 9.37 -13.89
CA CYS A 107 -5.04 8.39 -13.23
C CYS A 107 -4.86 8.72 -11.73
N LYS A 108 -4.61 9.97 -11.39
CA LYS A 108 -4.46 10.40 -9.98
C LYS A 108 -5.76 10.27 -9.20
N ASP A 109 -6.89 10.65 -9.80
CA ASP A 109 -8.21 10.49 -9.18
C ASP A 109 -8.50 9.01 -8.86
N MET A 110 -8.12 8.08 -9.74
CA MET A 110 -8.25 6.65 -9.49
C MET A 110 -7.32 6.18 -8.36
N ALA A 111 -6.07 6.63 -8.34
CA ALA A 111 -5.13 6.30 -7.27
C ALA A 111 -5.62 6.77 -5.90
N ASP A 112 -6.21 7.97 -5.83
CA ASP A 112 -6.80 8.53 -4.62
C ASP A 112 -8.05 7.74 -4.18
N ALA A 113 -8.90 7.33 -5.11
CA ALA A 113 -10.07 6.50 -4.83
C ALA A 113 -9.67 5.14 -4.26
N ASP A 114 -8.70 4.47 -4.87
CA ASP A 114 -8.17 3.19 -4.41
C ASP A 114 -7.55 3.30 -3.01
N TYR A 115 -6.81 4.37 -2.75
CA TYR A 115 -6.25 4.65 -1.43
C TYR A 115 -7.34 4.81 -0.37
N ASN A 116 -8.38 5.60 -0.66
CA ASN A 116 -9.49 5.82 0.27
C ASN A 116 -10.26 4.51 0.53
N ALA A 117 -10.47 3.68 -0.48
CA ALA A 117 -11.08 2.37 -0.32
C ALA A 117 -10.23 1.46 0.58
N ALA A 118 -8.91 1.43 0.37
CA ALA A 118 -7.99 0.64 1.18
C ALA A 118 -8.00 1.07 2.67
N LYS A 119 -8.03 2.38 2.94
CA LYS A 119 -8.16 2.92 4.31
C LYS A 119 -9.47 2.50 4.98
N THR A 120 -10.57 2.59 4.25
CA THR A 120 -11.89 2.19 4.75
C THR A 120 -11.92 0.71 5.09
N ASN A 121 -11.37 -0.13 4.23
CA ASN A 121 -11.27 -1.58 4.45
C ASN A 121 -10.38 -1.91 5.66
N ALA A 122 -9.25 -1.24 5.80
CA ALA A 122 -8.37 -1.40 6.96
C ALA A 122 -9.11 -1.07 8.26
N LYS A 123 -9.87 0.02 8.28
CA LYS A 123 -10.65 0.44 9.44
C LYS A 123 -11.78 -0.54 9.79
N ALA A 124 -12.49 -1.05 8.78
CA ALA A 124 -13.53 -2.05 8.98
C ALA A 124 -12.95 -3.35 9.56
N SER A 125 -11.80 -3.78 9.07
CA SER A 125 -11.09 -4.96 9.59
C SER A 125 -10.65 -4.78 11.06
N GLU A 126 -10.09 -3.64 11.41
CA GLU A 126 -9.74 -3.30 12.80
C GLU A 126 -10.95 -3.40 13.74
N MET A 127 -12.08 -2.82 13.33
CA MET A 127 -13.31 -2.85 14.14
C MET A 127 -13.88 -4.25 14.31
N SER A 128 -13.81 -5.10 13.27
CA SER A 128 -14.30 -6.47 13.36
C SER A 128 -13.46 -7.37 14.25
N THR A 129 -12.16 -7.09 14.38
CA THR A 129 -11.25 -7.87 15.24
C THR A 129 -11.38 -7.49 16.71
N LYS A 130 -11.88 -6.28 17.01
CA LYS A 130 -12.09 -5.80 18.38
C LYS A 130 -13.38 -6.29 19.05
N GLN A 131 -14.26 -6.96 18.31
CA GLN A 131 -15.52 -7.52 18.81
C GLN A 131 -15.34 -8.94 19.31
#